data_2f893a62db4bff0159169f4267b372eb
#
_entry.id   2f893a62db4bff0159169f4267b372eb
#
_cell.length_a   1.000
_cell.length_b   1.000
_cell.length_c   1.000
_cell.angle_alpha   90.00
_cell.angle_beta   90.00
_cell.angle_gamma   90.00
#
_symmetry.space_group_name_H-M   'P 1'
#
loop_
_entity.id
_entity.type
_entity.pdbx_description
1 polymer ?
#
loop_
_entity_poly.entity_id
_entity_poly.type
_entity_poly.pdbx_seq_one_letter_code
_entity_poly.pdbx_strand_id
1 'polypeptide(L)'
;MRSFLYLLAAGMLVYLLTGLTQVRPGERAVVRRFGKVVDISGPGLLVGLPYGMDRVDRVPVDLVRRVRVGFQPHGDDMDETTPAGQLLTGDQNLVNVQVVVDYAVDSAHIEDYVVNIERSDGVIARTAEAVLAEWLAGRNVDEVLIAGKAELPAVLTRRVAALLRPYRLGVRIQGASVSYLFPPDEVKREFDQVSSAQTEIGTTVHKARQEAAGRLNAAEAERDRLEKMTAAYVKEQLVGARAEAASFEKRLRQYQESRKTNPHYLAQIWWNEISKIFAKLRDNGRIDLLDDHLSGDGLDITIAPPLPKKK
;
A
#
# COMPACT_ATOMS: atom_id res chain seq x y z
N MET A 1 30.01 34.09 70.28
CA MET A 1 30.37 34.69 69.00
C MET A 1 30.82 33.65 67.95
N ARG A 2 31.66 32.70 68.23
CA ARG A 2 32.13 31.66 67.22
C ARG A 2 30.99 30.83 66.69
N SER A 3 30.05 30.36 67.54
CA SER A 3 28.92 29.52 67.16
C SER A 3 27.90 30.29 66.23
N PHE A 4 27.72 31.57 66.41
CA PHE A 4 26.88 32.42 65.56
C PHE A 4 27.51 32.59 64.17
N LEU A 5 28.87 32.74 64.11
CA LEU A 5 29.61 32.82 62.85
C LEU A 5 29.49 31.54 62.03
N TYR A 6 29.56 30.36 62.66
CA TYR A 6 29.37 29.07 61.96
C TYR A 6 27.93 28.89 61.46
N LEU A 7 26.92 29.32 62.22
CA LEU A 7 25.51 29.32 61.77
C LEU A 7 25.32 30.23 60.55
N LEU A 8 25.89 31.42 60.55
CA LEU A 8 25.81 32.37 59.46
C LEU A 8 26.56 31.86 58.21
N ALA A 9 27.74 31.25 58.39
CA ALA A 9 28.49 30.60 57.31
C ALA A 9 27.75 29.39 56.73
N ALA A 10 27.14 28.55 57.57
CA ALA A 10 26.29 27.44 57.12
C ALA A 10 25.05 27.93 56.35
N GLY A 11 24.36 28.97 56.83
CA GLY A 11 23.27 29.59 56.16
C GLY A 11 23.66 30.16 54.78
N MET A 12 24.83 30.81 54.73
CA MET A 12 25.34 31.36 53.46
C MET A 12 25.71 30.23 52.48
N LEU A 13 26.28 29.12 52.96
CA LEU A 13 26.58 27.97 52.14
C LEU A 13 25.32 27.33 51.55
N VAL A 14 24.31 27.12 52.38
CA VAL A 14 22.97 26.61 51.92
C VAL A 14 22.39 27.54 50.89
N TYR A 15 22.46 28.88 51.10
CA TYR A 15 21.96 29.86 50.12
C TYR A 15 22.72 29.78 48.79
N LEU A 16 24.03 29.64 48.80
CA LEU A 16 24.83 29.45 47.56
C LEU A 16 24.51 28.15 46.86
N LEU A 17 24.21 27.06 47.58
CA LEU A 17 23.78 25.79 46.98
C LEU A 17 22.45 25.86 46.26
N THR A 18 21.60 26.83 46.55
CA THR A 18 20.33 27.01 45.79
C THR A 18 20.54 27.39 44.33
N GLY A 19 21.72 27.87 43.94
CA GLY A 19 22.09 28.18 42.55
C GLY A 19 22.40 26.94 41.67
N LEU A 20 22.47 25.72 42.28
CA LEU A 20 22.74 24.51 41.54
C LEU A 20 21.44 23.95 40.94
N THR A 21 21.38 23.82 39.62
CA THR A 21 20.22 23.25 38.92
C THR A 21 20.67 22.18 37.96
N GLN A 22 20.06 21.01 38.06
CA GLN A 22 20.27 19.91 37.12
C GLN A 22 19.32 20.05 35.93
N VAL A 23 19.87 20.02 34.71
CA VAL A 23 19.14 19.98 33.42
C VAL A 23 19.17 18.58 32.85
N ARG A 24 17.99 18.04 32.57
CA ARG A 24 17.86 16.66 32.05
C ARG A 24 18.20 16.57 30.57
N PRO A 25 18.57 15.37 30.05
CA PRO A 25 18.64 15.13 28.62
C PRO A 25 17.30 15.44 27.94
N GLY A 26 17.34 16.14 26.77
CA GLY A 26 16.13 16.60 26.08
C GLY A 26 15.56 17.92 26.60
N GLU A 27 16.12 18.50 27.66
CA GLU A 27 15.77 19.85 28.16
C GLU A 27 16.91 20.83 27.89
N ARG A 28 16.55 22.09 27.76
CA ARG A 28 17.49 23.23 27.82
C ARG A 28 17.06 24.17 28.93
N ALA A 29 18.04 24.73 29.62
CA ALA A 29 17.84 25.71 30.66
C ALA A 29 18.10 27.10 30.11
N VAL A 30 17.13 27.99 30.27
CA VAL A 30 17.26 29.43 29.99
C VAL A 30 17.36 30.16 31.31
N VAL A 31 18.52 30.79 31.54
CA VAL A 31 18.80 31.54 32.75
C VAL A 31 18.39 32.97 32.53
N ARG A 32 17.43 33.44 33.36
CA ARG A 32 16.99 34.83 33.34
C ARG A 32 17.45 35.55 34.60
N ARG A 33 18.16 36.64 34.42
CA ARG A 33 18.61 37.53 35.48
C ARG A 33 17.83 38.84 35.40
N PHE A 34 17.06 39.15 36.43
CA PHE A 34 16.17 40.32 36.45
C PHE A 34 15.28 40.43 35.20
N GLY A 35 14.80 39.30 34.68
CA GLY A 35 13.93 39.24 33.50
C GLY A 35 14.64 39.19 32.15
N LYS A 36 15.95 39.41 32.07
CA LYS A 36 16.73 39.27 30.82
C LYS A 36 17.35 37.89 30.72
N VAL A 37 17.29 37.30 29.54
CA VAL A 37 18.02 36.06 29.24
C VAL A 37 19.52 36.38 29.22
N VAL A 38 20.27 35.65 30.04
CA VAL A 38 21.72 35.83 30.22
C VAL A 38 22.50 34.65 29.66
N ASP A 39 21.95 33.45 29.83
CA ASP A 39 22.61 32.24 29.39
C ASP A 39 21.61 31.15 28.98
N ILE A 40 22.04 30.27 28.04
CA ILE A 40 21.26 29.13 27.56
C ILE A 40 22.17 27.89 27.68
N SER A 41 21.86 27.02 28.62
CA SER A 41 22.67 25.83 28.88
C SER A 41 22.00 24.57 28.43
N GLY A 42 22.84 23.63 27.93
CA GLY A 42 22.42 22.26 27.55
C GLY A 42 22.24 21.37 28.78
N PRO A 43 22.02 20.04 28.54
CA PRO A 43 21.91 19.05 29.59
C PRO A 43 23.17 19.00 30.45
N GLY A 44 23.01 18.89 31.77
CA GLY A 44 24.11 18.82 32.73
C GLY A 44 23.83 19.54 34.03
N LEU A 45 24.88 19.82 34.78
CA LEU A 45 24.81 20.61 36.01
C LEU A 45 25.04 22.09 35.66
N LEU A 46 24.05 22.90 35.93
CA LEU A 46 24.09 24.36 35.77
C LEU A 46 24.38 25.02 37.14
N VAL A 47 25.38 25.89 37.16
CA VAL A 47 25.72 26.69 38.31
C VAL A 47 25.29 28.13 38.02
N GLY A 48 24.22 28.59 38.64
CA GLY A 48 23.70 29.96 38.54
C GLY A 48 23.89 30.73 39.82
N LEU A 49 23.44 31.99 39.84
CA LEU A 49 23.37 32.79 41.04
C LEU A 49 22.25 32.28 41.98
N PRO A 50 22.42 32.46 43.29
CA PRO A 50 21.44 31.98 44.27
C PRO A 50 20.05 32.51 44.02
N TYR A 51 19.04 31.80 44.58
CA TYR A 51 17.63 32.10 44.47
C TYR A 51 17.32 33.59 44.74
N GLY A 52 16.56 34.22 43.84
CA GLY A 52 16.22 35.65 43.85
C GLY A 52 16.97 36.48 42.82
N MET A 53 18.14 36.04 42.35
CA MET A 53 18.90 36.73 41.30
C MET A 53 18.71 36.11 39.93
N ASP A 54 18.88 34.76 39.83
CA ASP A 54 18.71 34.00 38.61
C ASP A 54 17.42 33.15 38.69
N ARG A 55 16.63 33.17 37.61
CA ARG A 55 15.53 32.26 37.40
C ARG A 55 15.86 31.34 36.26
N VAL A 56 15.83 30.05 36.51
CA VAL A 56 16.15 29.02 35.55
C VAL A 56 14.84 28.42 35.04
N ASP A 57 14.50 28.68 33.78
CA ASP A 57 13.36 28.06 33.09
C ASP A 57 13.86 26.85 32.30
N ARG A 58 13.39 25.65 32.67
CA ARG A 58 13.72 24.40 31.99
C ARG A 58 12.65 24.14 30.95
N VAL A 59 13.06 24.01 29.68
CA VAL A 59 12.18 23.84 28.54
C VAL A 59 12.53 22.52 27.86
N PRO A 60 11.59 21.56 27.80
CA PRO A 60 11.79 20.35 27.01
C PRO A 60 11.69 20.72 25.52
N VAL A 61 12.79 20.51 24.79
CA VAL A 61 12.92 20.83 23.36
C VAL A 61 12.52 19.66 22.46
N ASP A 62 12.61 18.43 22.97
CA ASP A 62 12.24 17.21 22.23
C ASP A 62 10.73 16.89 22.34
N LEU A 63 10.02 17.62 23.20
CA LEU A 63 8.58 17.38 23.40
C LEU A 63 7.77 18.03 22.27
N VAL A 64 6.99 17.22 21.57
CA VAL A 64 5.98 17.69 20.62
C VAL A 64 4.75 18.14 21.39
N ARG A 65 4.36 19.36 21.19
CA ARG A 65 3.16 19.98 21.76
C ARG A 65 2.08 20.08 20.72
N ARG A 66 0.81 20.03 21.17
CA ARG A 66 -0.35 20.02 20.30
C ARG A 66 -1.26 21.19 20.58
N VAL A 67 -1.59 21.93 19.54
CA VAL A 67 -2.62 22.96 19.57
C VAL A 67 -3.83 22.45 18.81
N ARG A 68 -4.97 22.46 19.49
CA ARG A 68 -6.26 22.05 18.92
C ARG A 68 -6.99 23.28 18.42
N VAL A 69 -7.50 23.20 17.19
CA VAL A 69 -8.23 24.28 16.51
C VAL A 69 -9.58 23.75 16.08
N GLY A 70 -10.65 24.51 16.34
CA GLY A 70 -12.01 24.09 16.06
C GLY A 70 -12.61 23.14 17.12
N PHE A 71 -11.96 22.98 18.27
CA PHE A 71 -12.51 22.26 19.41
C PHE A 71 -13.15 23.24 20.39
N GLN A 72 -14.24 22.81 21.03
CA GLN A 72 -14.82 23.61 22.12
C GLN A 72 -13.82 23.71 23.28
N PRO A 73 -13.66 24.90 23.87
CA PRO A 73 -12.91 25.01 25.11
C PRO A 73 -13.62 24.17 26.20
N HIS A 74 -12.83 23.37 26.93
CA HIS A 74 -13.32 22.67 28.11
C HIS A 74 -13.51 23.70 29.24
N GLY A 75 -14.76 24.10 29.52
CA GLY A 75 -15.11 24.99 30.60
C GLY A 75 -16.62 25.09 30.74
N ASP A 76 -17.06 25.52 31.95
CA ASP A 76 -18.48 25.62 32.34
C ASP A 76 -19.31 26.65 31.53
N ASP A 77 -18.68 27.43 30.66
CA ASP A 77 -19.33 28.42 29.77
C ASP A 77 -19.66 27.76 28.41
N MET A 78 -20.36 26.67 28.43
CA MET A 78 -20.91 26.03 27.21
C MET A 78 -22.11 26.82 26.73
N ASP A 79 -21.91 27.73 25.79
CA ASP A 79 -22.97 28.19 24.90
C ASP A 79 -23.26 27.02 23.93
N GLU A 80 -24.30 26.26 24.21
CA GLU A 80 -24.74 25.08 23.40
C GLU A 80 -25.13 25.47 21.96
N THR A 81 -25.14 26.76 21.64
CA THR A 81 -25.68 27.27 20.40
C THR A 81 -24.67 27.38 19.25
N THR A 82 -23.36 27.30 19.52
CA THR A 82 -22.35 27.40 18.46
C THR A 82 -21.53 26.11 18.36
N PRO A 83 -21.75 25.26 17.36
CA PRO A 83 -20.93 24.08 17.12
C PRO A 83 -19.47 24.48 16.90
N ALA A 84 -18.56 23.93 17.69
CA ALA A 84 -17.14 24.23 17.55
C ALA A 84 -16.62 23.87 16.17
N GLY A 85 -15.81 24.75 15.58
CA GLY A 85 -15.16 24.52 14.31
C GLY A 85 -16.05 24.60 13.08
N GLN A 86 -17.23 25.22 13.19
CA GLN A 86 -18.10 25.44 12.04
C GLN A 86 -17.58 26.60 11.18
N LEU A 87 -17.27 26.29 9.92
CA LEU A 87 -16.72 27.25 8.95
C LEU A 87 -17.50 27.20 7.64
N LEU A 88 -17.46 28.34 6.91
CA LEU A 88 -18.14 28.50 5.64
C LEU A 88 -17.18 28.22 4.47
N THR A 89 -17.63 27.44 3.52
CA THR A 89 -16.93 27.19 2.25
C THR A 89 -17.22 28.30 1.21
N GLY A 90 -16.48 28.31 0.10
CA GLY A 90 -16.66 29.32 -0.95
C GLY A 90 -18.02 29.28 -1.66
N ASP A 91 -18.69 28.16 -1.64
CA ASP A 91 -20.04 27.95 -2.15
C ASP A 91 -21.14 28.10 -1.08
N GLN A 92 -20.81 28.77 0.04
CA GLN A 92 -21.70 29.11 1.15
C GLN A 92 -22.30 27.92 1.91
N ASN A 93 -21.62 26.76 1.88
CA ASN A 93 -21.98 25.62 2.69
C ASN A 93 -21.24 25.63 4.02
N LEU A 94 -21.85 25.07 5.07
CA LEU A 94 -21.24 24.92 6.37
C LEU A 94 -20.51 23.57 6.47
N VAL A 95 -19.32 23.59 7.06
CA VAL A 95 -18.52 22.39 7.36
C VAL A 95 -17.98 22.47 8.78
N ASN A 96 -18.04 21.35 9.48
CA ASN A 96 -17.41 21.19 10.79
C ASN A 96 -15.98 20.71 10.61
N VAL A 97 -15.01 21.51 11.06
CA VAL A 97 -13.57 21.22 10.89
C VAL A 97 -12.86 21.30 12.22
N GLN A 98 -12.12 20.23 12.54
CA GLN A 98 -11.24 20.19 13.70
C GLN A 98 -9.86 19.76 13.25
N VAL A 99 -8.85 20.54 13.56
CA VAL A 99 -7.47 20.26 13.22
C VAL A 99 -6.57 20.34 14.45
N VAL A 100 -5.48 19.60 14.39
CA VAL A 100 -4.44 19.61 15.41
C VAL A 100 -3.15 20.03 14.73
N VAL A 101 -2.48 21.02 15.31
CA VAL A 101 -1.17 21.49 14.86
C VAL A 101 -0.13 21.04 15.87
N ASP A 102 0.82 20.24 15.39
CA ASP A 102 1.95 19.75 16.17
C ASP A 102 3.15 20.69 16.02
N TYR A 103 3.71 21.13 17.15
CA TYR A 103 4.89 21.99 17.16
C TYR A 103 5.90 21.56 18.23
N ALA A 104 7.15 21.90 18.02
CA ALA A 104 8.22 21.75 19.00
C ALA A 104 8.92 23.11 19.22
N VAL A 105 9.56 23.26 20.37
CA VAL A 105 10.39 24.43 20.64
C VAL A 105 11.65 24.40 19.78
N ASP A 106 11.96 25.50 19.12
CA ASP A 106 13.19 25.61 18.36
C ASP A 106 14.38 25.83 19.31
N SER A 107 15.27 24.86 19.35
CA SER A 107 16.47 24.91 20.20
C SER A 107 17.40 26.08 19.87
N ALA A 108 17.33 26.65 18.65
CA ALA A 108 18.14 27.78 18.24
C ALA A 108 17.58 29.13 18.74
N HIS A 109 16.26 29.19 19.01
CA HIS A 109 15.54 30.41 19.40
C HIS A 109 14.72 30.20 20.67
N ILE A 110 15.28 29.46 21.64
CA ILE A 110 14.57 29.06 22.86
C ILE A 110 14.25 30.24 23.76
N GLU A 111 15.08 31.31 23.71
CA GLU A 111 14.85 32.56 24.41
C GLU A 111 13.53 33.22 23.99
N ASP A 112 13.24 33.22 22.69
CA ASP A 112 11.99 33.75 22.16
C ASP A 112 10.78 32.97 22.68
N TYR A 113 10.93 31.66 22.80
CA TYR A 113 9.85 30.80 23.34
C TYR A 113 9.58 31.09 24.81
N VAL A 114 10.62 31.21 25.64
CA VAL A 114 10.46 31.44 27.07
C VAL A 114 9.79 32.79 27.35
N VAL A 115 10.05 33.80 26.53
CA VAL A 115 9.41 35.14 26.65
C VAL A 115 7.93 35.07 26.21
N ASN A 116 7.61 34.23 25.24
CA ASN A 116 6.27 34.15 24.62
C ASN A 116 5.46 32.91 25.04
N ILE A 117 5.90 32.16 26.05
CA ILE A 117 5.33 30.84 26.41
C ILE A 117 3.81 30.87 26.59
N GLU A 118 3.28 31.89 27.27
CA GLU A 118 1.86 32.03 27.56
C GLU A 118 1.02 32.38 26.30
N ARG A 119 1.65 32.97 25.29
CA ARG A 119 0.98 33.42 24.06
C ARG A 119 1.13 32.46 22.90
N SER A 120 2.12 31.58 22.95
CA SER A 120 2.49 30.73 21.81
C SER A 120 1.33 29.90 21.31
N ASP A 121 0.63 29.21 22.18
CA ASP A 121 -0.50 28.33 21.80
C ASP A 121 -1.65 29.14 21.21
N GLY A 122 -1.98 30.29 21.80
CA GLY A 122 -3.03 31.16 21.30
C GLY A 122 -2.72 31.74 19.91
N VAL A 123 -1.48 32.18 19.69
CA VAL A 123 -1.05 32.71 18.38
C VAL A 123 -1.05 31.62 17.32
N ILE A 124 -0.55 30.45 17.65
CA ILE A 124 -0.58 29.30 16.74
C ILE A 124 -2.03 28.93 16.38
N ALA A 125 -2.93 28.85 17.38
CA ALA A 125 -4.34 28.53 17.14
C ALA A 125 -5.00 29.53 16.19
N ARG A 126 -4.87 30.85 16.50
CA ARG A 126 -5.47 31.91 15.66
C ARG A 126 -4.89 31.93 14.24
N THR A 127 -3.59 31.71 14.11
CA THR A 127 -2.94 31.65 12.79
C THR A 127 -3.46 30.42 11.99
N ALA A 128 -3.62 29.28 12.65
CA ALA A 128 -4.16 28.09 12.02
C ALA A 128 -5.65 28.25 11.64
N GLU A 129 -6.46 28.90 12.49
CA GLU A 129 -7.85 29.27 12.18
C GLU A 129 -7.94 30.16 10.93
N ALA A 130 -7.08 31.19 10.86
CA ALA A 130 -7.06 32.09 9.71
C ALA A 130 -6.68 31.37 8.41
N VAL A 131 -5.66 30.51 8.44
CA VAL A 131 -5.26 29.70 7.28
C VAL A 131 -6.37 28.72 6.88
N LEU A 132 -7.03 28.11 7.85
CA LEU A 132 -8.11 27.18 7.63
C LEU A 132 -9.31 27.88 6.98
N ALA A 133 -9.73 29.02 7.52
CA ALA A 133 -10.83 29.82 6.96
C ALA A 133 -10.54 30.28 5.52
N GLU A 134 -9.33 30.77 5.26
CA GLU A 134 -8.90 31.17 3.91
C GLU A 134 -8.90 29.99 2.93
N TRP A 135 -8.45 28.82 3.36
CA TRP A 135 -8.40 27.61 2.53
C TRP A 135 -9.80 27.12 2.17
N LEU A 136 -10.74 27.16 3.13
CA LEU A 136 -12.14 26.76 2.93
C LEU A 136 -12.91 27.75 2.06
N ALA A 137 -12.72 29.05 2.29
CA ALA A 137 -13.41 30.11 1.53
C ALA A 137 -13.08 30.10 0.03
N GLY A 138 -11.95 29.51 -0.36
CA GLY A 138 -11.57 29.39 -1.77
C GLY A 138 -12.02 28.10 -2.47
N ARG A 139 -12.85 27.25 -1.84
CA ARG A 139 -13.20 25.91 -2.34
C ARG A 139 -14.68 25.59 -2.16
N ASN A 140 -15.16 24.69 -3.00
CA ASN A 140 -16.50 24.09 -2.87
C ASN A 140 -16.52 23.00 -1.81
N VAL A 141 -17.67 22.73 -1.23
CA VAL A 141 -17.86 21.74 -0.18
C VAL A 141 -17.41 20.34 -0.62
N ASP A 142 -17.68 19.93 -1.85
CA ASP A 142 -17.27 18.64 -2.40
C ASP A 142 -15.74 18.49 -2.44
N GLU A 143 -15.02 19.51 -2.92
CA GLU A 143 -13.55 19.52 -2.93
C GLU A 143 -12.99 19.44 -1.51
N VAL A 144 -13.59 20.18 -0.58
CA VAL A 144 -13.19 20.19 0.83
C VAL A 144 -13.36 18.81 1.46
N LEU A 145 -14.48 18.17 1.26
CA LEU A 145 -14.79 16.87 1.91
C LEU A 145 -14.04 15.69 1.27
N ILE A 146 -13.79 15.74 -0.04
CA ILE A 146 -13.09 14.68 -0.78
C ILE A 146 -11.57 14.83 -0.64
N ALA A 147 -11.03 15.99 -0.96
CA ALA A 147 -9.59 16.22 -1.01
C ALA A 147 -9.01 16.79 0.30
N GLY A 148 -9.84 17.43 1.12
CA GLY A 148 -9.39 18.20 2.28
C GLY A 148 -8.61 17.38 3.30
N LYS A 149 -9.00 16.14 3.58
CA LYS A 149 -8.26 15.28 4.52
C LYS A 149 -6.82 14.99 4.09
N ALA A 150 -6.58 14.94 2.78
CA ALA A 150 -5.25 14.67 2.22
C ALA A 150 -4.41 15.95 2.05
N GLU A 151 -5.01 17.04 1.60
CA GLU A 151 -4.28 18.27 1.22
C GLU A 151 -4.08 19.25 2.39
N LEU A 152 -5.11 19.40 3.22
CA LEU A 152 -5.14 20.40 4.29
C LEU A 152 -3.97 20.30 5.28
N PRO A 153 -3.51 19.11 5.73
CA PRO A 153 -2.38 18.99 6.63
C PRO A 153 -1.09 19.65 6.09
N ALA A 154 -0.79 19.42 4.81
CA ALA A 154 0.40 19.97 4.18
C ALA A 154 0.30 21.49 3.99
N VAL A 155 -0.89 22.00 3.65
CA VAL A 155 -1.15 23.43 3.50
C VAL A 155 -1.03 24.13 4.85
N LEU A 156 -1.67 23.60 5.89
CA LEU A 156 -1.60 24.14 7.26
C LEU A 156 -0.16 24.20 7.75
N THR A 157 0.58 23.08 7.67
CA THR A 157 1.97 23.01 8.12
C THR A 157 2.82 24.10 7.47
N ARG A 158 2.74 24.25 6.16
CA ARG A 158 3.55 25.22 5.40
C ARG A 158 3.12 26.65 5.64
N ARG A 159 1.82 26.96 5.58
CA ARG A 159 1.32 28.35 5.69
C ARG A 159 1.37 28.87 7.11
N VAL A 160 1.00 28.05 8.11
CA VAL A 160 1.11 28.43 9.53
C VAL A 160 2.57 28.70 9.89
N ALA A 161 3.51 27.83 9.48
CA ALA A 161 4.93 28.08 9.71
C ALA A 161 5.41 29.38 9.07
N ALA A 162 4.94 29.72 7.86
CA ALA A 162 5.31 30.97 7.18
C ALA A 162 4.75 32.19 7.90
N LEU A 163 3.48 32.15 8.31
CA LEU A 163 2.81 33.27 8.99
C LEU A 163 3.31 33.50 10.43
N LEU A 164 3.83 32.46 11.09
CA LEU A 164 4.37 32.58 12.45
C LEU A 164 5.77 33.19 12.50
N ARG A 165 6.54 33.19 11.39
CA ARG A 165 7.91 33.75 11.35
C ARG A 165 8.05 35.17 11.91
N PRO A 166 7.16 36.12 11.54
CA PRO A 166 7.28 37.50 12.05
C PRO A 166 7.11 37.63 13.57
N TYR A 167 6.36 36.70 14.19
CA TYR A 167 6.04 36.76 15.61
C TYR A 167 7.17 36.29 16.52
N ARG A 168 8.22 35.65 15.98
CA ARG A 168 9.40 35.18 16.72
C ARG A 168 9.02 34.42 18.00
N LEU A 169 8.20 33.37 17.84
CA LEU A 169 7.72 32.60 19.00
C LEU A 169 8.72 31.54 19.48
N GLY A 170 9.85 31.36 18.80
CA GLY A 170 10.81 30.30 19.15
C GLY A 170 10.23 28.86 18.98
N VAL A 171 9.27 28.70 18.09
CA VAL A 171 8.61 27.40 17.80
C VAL A 171 8.82 26.99 16.36
N ARG A 172 8.83 25.66 16.14
CA ARG A 172 8.89 25.05 14.82
C ARG A 172 7.68 24.14 14.64
N ILE A 173 6.87 24.43 13.64
CA ILE A 173 5.75 23.57 13.26
C ILE A 173 6.31 22.27 12.67
N GLN A 174 5.91 21.13 13.24
CA GLN A 174 6.31 19.82 12.79
C GLN A 174 5.30 19.20 11.81
N GLY A 175 4.02 19.45 12.05
CA GLY A 175 2.96 18.94 11.22
C GLY A 175 1.59 19.48 11.63
N ALA A 176 0.61 19.11 10.84
CA ALA A 176 -0.79 19.30 11.17
C ALA A 176 -1.57 18.03 10.79
N SER A 177 -2.67 17.79 11.48
CA SER A 177 -3.58 16.67 11.17
C SER A 177 -5.03 17.13 11.25
N VAL A 178 -5.88 16.57 10.39
CA VAL A 178 -7.32 16.79 10.40
C VAL A 178 -7.96 15.71 11.25
N SER A 179 -8.53 16.13 12.40
CA SER A 179 -9.23 15.20 13.30
C SER A 179 -10.67 14.99 12.89
N TYR A 180 -11.32 16.03 12.41
CA TYR A 180 -12.72 16.01 11.98
C TYR A 180 -12.91 16.92 10.78
N LEU A 181 -13.61 16.43 9.76
CA LEU A 181 -13.98 17.19 8.57
C LEU A 181 -15.22 16.54 7.96
N PHE A 182 -16.37 17.11 8.28
CA PHE A 182 -17.68 16.59 7.88
C PHE A 182 -18.68 17.73 7.73
N PRO A 183 -19.76 17.52 6.95
CA PRO A 183 -20.87 18.46 6.94
C PRO A 183 -21.56 18.47 8.31
N PRO A 184 -22.41 19.49 8.60
CA PRO A 184 -23.25 19.52 9.78
C PRO A 184 -24.06 18.23 9.95
N ASP A 185 -24.37 17.86 11.19
CA ASP A 185 -25.03 16.58 11.48
C ASP A 185 -26.43 16.47 10.87
N GLU A 186 -27.10 17.60 10.66
CA GLU A 186 -28.44 17.69 10.06
C GLU A 186 -28.46 17.19 8.61
N VAL A 187 -27.40 17.38 7.85
CA VAL A 187 -27.30 17.00 6.43
C VAL A 187 -26.35 15.83 6.17
N LYS A 188 -25.70 15.34 7.21
CA LYS A 188 -24.67 14.28 7.11
C LYS A 188 -25.22 13.01 6.47
N ARG A 189 -26.43 12.58 6.84
CA ARG A 189 -27.03 11.36 6.32
C ARG A 189 -27.28 11.43 4.81
N GLU A 190 -27.77 12.55 4.33
CA GLU A 190 -28.04 12.78 2.91
C GLU A 190 -26.72 12.85 2.12
N PHE A 191 -25.72 13.47 2.70
CA PHE A 191 -24.37 13.53 2.12
C PHE A 191 -23.70 12.14 2.04
N ASP A 192 -23.83 11.34 3.07
CA ASP A 192 -23.33 9.96 3.10
C ASP A 192 -24.02 9.09 2.02
N GLN A 193 -25.31 9.29 1.76
CA GLN A 193 -26.03 8.60 0.69
C GLN A 193 -25.48 8.97 -0.69
N VAL A 194 -25.25 10.26 -0.96
CA VAL A 194 -24.68 10.73 -2.23
C VAL A 194 -23.25 10.20 -2.40
N SER A 195 -22.43 10.27 -1.37
CA SER A 195 -21.06 9.77 -1.39
C SER A 195 -21.02 8.25 -1.62
N SER A 196 -21.94 7.50 -0.99
CA SER A 196 -22.09 6.06 -1.20
C SER A 196 -22.48 5.73 -2.63
N ALA A 197 -23.45 6.47 -3.21
CA ALA A 197 -23.87 6.30 -4.59
C ALA A 197 -22.73 6.59 -5.59
N GLN A 198 -21.96 7.65 -5.37
CA GLN A 198 -20.77 7.96 -6.20
C GLN A 198 -19.72 6.84 -6.13
N THR A 199 -19.47 6.30 -4.92
CA THR A 199 -18.55 5.18 -4.72
C THR A 199 -19.05 3.92 -5.43
N GLU A 200 -20.36 3.64 -5.39
CA GLU A 200 -20.99 2.51 -6.09
C GLU A 200 -20.86 2.62 -7.61
N ILE A 201 -21.08 3.81 -8.16
CA ILE A 201 -20.85 4.10 -9.58
C ILE A 201 -19.38 3.81 -9.93
N GLY A 202 -18.43 4.34 -9.15
CA GLY A 202 -17.01 4.12 -9.34
C GLY A 202 -16.64 2.63 -9.32
N THR A 203 -17.13 1.89 -8.34
CA THR A 203 -16.88 0.44 -8.21
C THR A 203 -17.49 -0.34 -9.37
N THR A 204 -18.68 0.02 -9.83
CA THR A 204 -19.35 -0.61 -10.97
C THR A 204 -18.54 -0.40 -12.26
N VAL A 205 -18.08 0.82 -12.51
CA VAL A 205 -17.23 1.14 -13.67
C VAL A 205 -15.90 0.37 -13.60
N HIS A 206 -15.27 0.31 -12.44
CA HIS A 206 -14.03 -0.45 -12.27
C HIS A 206 -14.23 -1.95 -12.48
N LYS A 207 -15.32 -2.54 -11.96
CA LYS A 207 -15.67 -3.94 -12.19
C LYS A 207 -15.91 -4.22 -13.68
N ALA A 208 -16.68 -3.37 -14.35
CA ALA A 208 -16.93 -3.53 -15.80
C ALA A 208 -15.63 -3.46 -16.62
N ARG A 209 -14.72 -2.55 -16.30
CA ARG A 209 -13.39 -2.47 -16.93
C ARG A 209 -12.54 -3.71 -16.68
N GLN A 210 -12.55 -4.21 -15.45
CA GLN A 210 -11.82 -5.43 -15.08
C GLN A 210 -12.38 -6.67 -15.81
N GLU A 211 -13.71 -6.80 -15.92
CA GLU A 211 -14.34 -7.87 -16.68
C GLU A 211 -14.02 -7.78 -18.18
N ALA A 212 -14.06 -6.57 -18.75
CA ALA A 212 -13.69 -6.36 -20.15
C ALA A 212 -12.23 -6.76 -20.42
N ALA A 213 -11.30 -6.33 -19.56
CA ALA A 213 -9.90 -6.72 -19.65
C ALA A 213 -9.70 -8.22 -19.47
N GLY A 214 -10.43 -8.84 -18.53
CA GLY A 214 -10.41 -10.29 -18.33
C GLY A 214 -10.88 -11.08 -19.56
N ARG A 215 -11.97 -10.64 -20.20
CA ARG A 215 -12.47 -11.26 -21.45
C ARG A 215 -11.49 -11.10 -22.60
N LEU A 216 -10.86 -9.93 -22.74
CA LEU A 216 -9.85 -9.68 -23.76
C LEU A 216 -8.64 -10.61 -23.57
N ASN A 217 -8.10 -10.66 -22.36
CA ASN A 217 -6.96 -11.53 -22.03
C ASN A 217 -7.30 -13.02 -22.25
N ALA A 218 -8.51 -13.46 -21.92
CA ALA A 218 -8.96 -14.82 -22.16
C ALA A 218 -9.06 -15.13 -23.66
N ALA A 219 -9.58 -14.20 -24.46
CA ALA A 219 -9.66 -14.35 -25.91
C ALA A 219 -8.26 -14.39 -26.57
N GLU A 220 -7.34 -13.55 -26.11
CA GLU A 220 -5.95 -13.57 -26.57
C GLU A 220 -5.24 -14.88 -26.22
N ALA A 221 -5.42 -15.36 -24.99
CA ALA A 221 -4.84 -16.64 -24.57
C ALA A 221 -5.40 -17.82 -25.38
N GLU A 222 -6.71 -17.82 -25.69
CA GLU A 222 -7.32 -18.86 -26.53
C GLU A 222 -6.83 -18.77 -27.98
N ARG A 223 -6.70 -17.57 -28.55
CA ARG A 223 -6.09 -17.38 -29.87
C ARG A 223 -4.66 -17.97 -29.91
N ASP A 224 -3.82 -17.60 -28.93
CA ASP A 224 -2.43 -18.07 -28.88
C ASP A 224 -2.37 -19.61 -28.68
N ARG A 225 -3.31 -20.17 -27.92
CA ARG A 225 -3.45 -21.61 -27.77
C ARG A 225 -3.78 -22.31 -29.10
N LEU A 226 -4.77 -21.77 -29.82
CA LEU A 226 -5.18 -22.34 -31.12
C LEU A 226 -4.06 -22.22 -32.17
N GLU A 227 -3.35 -21.08 -32.23
CA GLU A 227 -2.20 -20.90 -33.11
C GLU A 227 -1.10 -21.92 -32.83
N LYS A 228 -0.74 -22.09 -31.54
CA LYS A 228 0.29 -23.08 -31.14
C LYS A 228 -0.14 -24.51 -31.44
N MET A 229 -1.40 -24.87 -31.16
CA MET A 229 -1.94 -26.21 -31.48
C MET A 229 -1.94 -26.46 -32.99
N THR A 230 -2.36 -25.47 -33.78
CA THR A 230 -2.36 -25.61 -35.25
C THR A 230 -0.94 -25.77 -35.80
N ALA A 231 0.00 -24.96 -35.30
CA ALA A 231 1.40 -25.08 -35.69
C ALA A 231 2.02 -26.40 -35.29
N ALA A 232 1.69 -26.92 -34.12
CA ALA A 232 2.12 -28.25 -33.65
C ALA A 232 1.54 -29.35 -34.54
N TYR A 233 0.24 -29.29 -34.84
CA TYR A 233 -0.43 -30.28 -35.73
C TYR A 233 0.19 -30.27 -37.12
N VAL A 234 0.38 -29.11 -37.75
CA VAL A 234 1.02 -29.00 -39.07
C VAL A 234 2.44 -29.61 -39.04
N LYS A 235 3.21 -29.28 -37.98
CA LYS A 235 4.56 -29.84 -37.82
C LYS A 235 4.54 -31.35 -37.69
N GLU A 236 3.62 -31.89 -36.89
CA GLU A 236 3.44 -33.35 -36.69
C GLU A 236 3.11 -34.06 -38.02
N GLN A 237 2.13 -33.53 -38.78
CA GLN A 237 1.76 -34.07 -40.10
C GLN A 237 2.94 -34.05 -41.09
N LEU A 238 3.68 -32.92 -41.12
CA LEU A 238 4.84 -32.81 -42.01
C LEU A 238 5.96 -33.79 -41.60
N VAL A 239 6.22 -33.92 -40.30
CA VAL A 239 7.25 -34.87 -39.81
C VAL A 239 6.80 -36.31 -40.08
N GLY A 240 5.53 -36.62 -39.82
CA GLY A 240 4.96 -37.93 -40.14
C GLY A 240 5.09 -38.28 -41.62
N ALA A 241 4.62 -37.41 -42.51
CA ALA A 241 4.70 -37.64 -43.95
C ALA A 241 6.15 -37.74 -44.46
N ARG A 242 7.08 -36.94 -43.93
CA ARG A 242 8.51 -37.07 -44.27
C ARG A 242 9.11 -38.38 -43.78
N ALA A 243 8.74 -38.84 -42.58
CA ALA A 243 9.19 -40.11 -42.04
C ALA A 243 8.67 -41.31 -42.85
N GLU A 244 7.39 -41.27 -43.27
CA GLU A 244 6.80 -42.27 -44.14
C GLU A 244 7.47 -42.31 -45.53
N ALA A 245 7.69 -41.12 -46.15
CA ALA A 245 8.40 -41.01 -47.42
C ALA A 245 9.84 -41.58 -47.31
N ALA A 246 10.58 -41.21 -46.27
CA ALA A 246 11.93 -41.70 -46.03
C ALA A 246 11.93 -43.22 -45.79
N SER A 247 10.94 -43.77 -45.07
CA SER A 247 10.77 -45.20 -44.84
C SER A 247 10.48 -45.91 -46.16
N PHE A 248 9.59 -45.34 -46.98
CA PHE A 248 9.28 -45.91 -48.30
C PHE A 248 10.51 -45.89 -49.22
N GLU A 249 11.24 -44.81 -49.31
CA GLU A 249 12.47 -44.71 -50.10
C GLU A 249 13.51 -45.76 -49.66
N LYS A 250 13.67 -45.96 -48.34
CA LYS A 250 14.57 -46.96 -47.79
C LYS A 250 14.15 -48.38 -48.21
N ARG A 251 12.84 -48.69 -48.12
CA ARG A 251 12.29 -50.00 -48.56
C ARG A 251 12.44 -50.20 -50.08
N LEU A 252 12.20 -49.11 -50.84
CA LEU A 252 12.35 -49.18 -52.32
C LEU A 252 13.81 -49.44 -52.73
N ARG A 253 14.79 -48.75 -52.11
CA ARG A 253 16.22 -49.05 -52.34
C ARG A 253 16.58 -50.45 -51.99
N GLN A 254 16.13 -50.97 -50.82
CA GLN A 254 16.36 -52.33 -50.39
C GLN A 254 15.73 -53.34 -51.38
N TYR A 255 14.51 -53.08 -51.86
CA TYR A 255 13.87 -53.89 -52.88
C TYR A 255 14.66 -53.89 -54.19
N GLN A 256 15.09 -52.72 -54.68
CA GLN A 256 15.86 -52.62 -55.92
C GLN A 256 17.20 -53.40 -55.86
N GLU A 257 17.87 -53.34 -54.71
CA GLU A 257 19.11 -54.05 -54.45
C GLU A 257 18.85 -55.57 -54.35
N SER A 258 17.86 -56.00 -53.57
CA SER A 258 17.54 -57.42 -53.34
C SER A 258 16.97 -58.11 -54.61
N ARG A 259 16.24 -57.35 -55.45
CA ARG A 259 15.73 -57.84 -56.73
C ARG A 259 16.83 -58.25 -57.69
N LYS A 260 17.98 -57.57 -57.64
CA LYS A 260 19.12 -57.94 -58.51
C LYS A 260 19.67 -59.31 -58.14
N THR A 261 19.57 -59.76 -56.88
CA THR A 261 20.08 -61.04 -56.41
C THR A 261 19.01 -62.11 -56.33
N ASN A 262 17.73 -61.74 -56.09
CA ASN A 262 16.61 -62.69 -55.97
C ASN A 262 15.38 -62.17 -56.72
N PRO A 263 15.03 -62.73 -57.88
CA PRO A 263 13.85 -62.34 -58.69
C PRO A 263 12.51 -62.51 -57.95
N HIS A 264 12.42 -63.39 -56.94
CA HIS A 264 11.20 -63.71 -56.20
C HIS A 264 11.14 -62.92 -54.83
N TYR A 265 11.95 -61.93 -54.62
CA TYR A 265 12.03 -61.18 -53.35
C TYR A 265 10.69 -60.61 -52.92
N LEU A 266 9.87 -60.13 -53.85
CA LEU A 266 8.53 -59.57 -53.54
C LEU A 266 7.62 -60.67 -52.95
N ALA A 267 7.62 -61.85 -53.53
CA ALA A 267 6.83 -62.95 -53.01
C ALA A 267 7.28 -63.38 -51.60
N GLN A 268 8.60 -63.29 -51.33
CA GLN A 268 9.15 -63.56 -50.01
C GLN A 268 8.72 -62.53 -48.94
N ILE A 269 8.73 -61.23 -49.29
CA ILE A 269 8.20 -60.23 -48.44
C ILE A 269 6.72 -60.45 -48.19
N TRP A 270 5.95 -60.68 -49.23
CA TRP A 270 4.51 -60.92 -49.11
C TRP A 270 4.19 -62.09 -48.19
N TRP A 271 4.86 -63.18 -48.35
CA TRP A 271 4.68 -64.35 -47.47
C TRP A 271 5.12 -64.05 -46.03
N ASN A 272 6.18 -63.30 -45.80
CA ASN A 272 6.60 -62.88 -44.46
C ASN A 272 5.58 -61.97 -43.78
N GLU A 273 5.00 -61.00 -44.50
CA GLU A 273 4.00 -60.11 -43.91
C GLU A 273 2.68 -60.82 -43.67
N ILE A 274 2.23 -61.68 -44.59
CA ILE A 274 1.04 -62.50 -44.44
C ILE A 274 1.21 -63.44 -43.23
N SER A 275 2.36 -64.09 -43.10
CA SER A 275 2.63 -64.95 -41.94
C SER A 275 2.56 -64.21 -40.59
N LYS A 276 3.01 -62.98 -40.54
CA LYS A 276 2.87 -62.12 -39.32
C LYS A 276 1.41 -61.74 -39.04
N ILE A 277 0.61 -61.49 -40.08
CA ILE A 277 -0.83 -61.25 -39.95
C ILE A 277 -1.52 -62.49 -39.42
N PHE A 278 -1.24 -63.65 -40.00
CA PHE A 278 -1.81 -64.93 -39.54
C PHE A 278 -1.35 -65.24 -38.10
N ALA A 279 -0.10 -64.98 -37.73
CA ALA A 279 0.35 -65.20 -36.37
C ALA A 279 -0.42 -64.30 -35.38
N LYS A 280 -0.62 -62.99 -35.70
CA LYS A 280 -1.44 -62.09 -34.88
C LYS A 280 -2.90 -62.51 -34.80
N LEU A 281 -3.47 -63.01 -35.90
CA LEU A 281 -4.84 -63.47 -35.92
C LEU A 281 -4.99 -64.75 -35.10
N ARG A 282 -3.99 -65.65 -35.15
CA ARG A 282 -3.94 -66.89 -34.33
C ARG A 282 -3.85 -66.57 -32.83
N ASP A 283 -3.05 -65.53 -32.45
CA ASP A 283 -2.89 -65.10 -31.06
C ASP A 283 -4.14 -64.43 -30.54
N ASN A 284 -4.95 -63.78 -31.40
CA ASN A 284 -6.16 -63.05 -31.05
C ASN A 284 -7.48 -63.75 -31.31
N GLY A 285 -7.46 -64.90 -31.98
CA GLY A 285 -8.66 -65.72 -32.31
C GLY A 285 -8.30 -67.04 -33.00
N ARG A 286 -9.20 -68.00 -32.92
CA ARG A 286 -9.09 -69.26 -33.68
C ARG A 286 -9.41 -69.02 -35.15
N ILE A 287 -8.44 -69.24 -36.02
CA ILE A 287 -8.66 -69.29 -37.46
C ILE A 287 -8.56 -70.77 -37.85
N ASP A 288 -9.67 -71.41 -38.13
CA ASP A 288 -9.71 -72.72 -38.74
C ASP A 288 -9.74 -72.50 -40.26
N LEU A 289 -8.61 -72.75 -40.92
CA LEU A 289 -8.55 -72.89 -42.39
C LEU A 289 -9.08 -74.25 -42.74
N LEU A 290 -10.30 -74.32 -43.22
CA LEU A 290 -10.83 -75.51 -43.83
C LEU A 290 -10.29 -75.65 -45.26
N ASP A 291 -9.68 -76.81 -45.58
CA ASP A 291 -9.18 -77.13 -46.89
C ASP A 291 -10.39 -77.37 -47.82
N ASP A 292 -10.36 -76.74 -48.99
CA ASP A 292 -11.42 -76.74 -50.00
C ASP A 292 -11.72 -78.18 -50.57
N HIS A 293 -10.92 -79.18 -50.16
CA HIS A 293 -11.08 -80.57 -50.55
C HIS A 293 -12.04 -81.39 -49.66
N LEU A 294 -12.58 -80.82 -48.58
CA LEU A 294 -13.38 -81.50 -47.58
C LEU A 294 -14.88 -81.20 -47.57
N SER A 295 -15.37 -80.23 -48.32
CA SER A 295 -16.81 -79.94 -48.44
C SER A 295 -17.11 -79.18 -49.73
N GLY A 296 -18.08 -79.63 -50.50
CA GLY A 296 -18.49 -79.05 -51.79
C GLY A 296 -19.27 -77.71 -51.69
N ASP A 297 -19.28 -77.03 -50.56
CA ASP A 297 -19.91 -75.74 -50.36
C ASP A 297 -18.91 -74.84 -49.69
N GLY A 298 -18.39 -73.90 -50.45
CA GLY A 298 -17.47 -72.82 -50.17
C GLY A 298 -17.08 -72.45 -48.72
N LEU A 299 -15.94 -71.75 -48.57
CA LEU A 299 -15.37 -71.31 -47.31
C LEU A 299 -16.39 -70.56 -46.42
N ASP A 300 -16.82 -71.18 -45.32
CA ASP A 300 -17.56 -70.52 -44.28
C ASP A 300 -16.60 -69.99 -43.19
N ILE A 301 -16.29 -68.70 -43.24
CA ILE A 301 -15.42 -68.06 -42.24
C ILE A 301 -16.31 -67.57 -41.06
N THR A 302 -16.53 -68.50 -40.11
CA THR A 302 -17.19 -68.12 -38.85
C THR A 302 -16.21 -67.40 -37.91
N ILE A 303 -16.28 -66.12 -37.86
CA ILE A 303 -15.54 -65.26 -36.85
C ILE A 303 -16.29 -65.40 -35.52
N ALA A 304 -15.80 -66.23 -34.63
CA ALA A 304 -16.34 -66.34 -33.27
C ALA A 304 -16.05 -65.05 -32.52
N PRO A 305 -17.02 -64.43 -31.79
CA PRO A 305 -16.80 -63.28 -31.02
C PRO A 305 -15.75 -63.46 -29.89
N PRO A 306 -14.93 -62.52 -29.58
CA PRO A 306 -13.90 -62.65 -28.55
C PRO A 306 -14.50 -62.95 -27.18
N LEU A 307 -13.92 -63.93 -26.48
CA LEU A 307 -14.29 -64.25 -25.11
C LEU A 307 -14.12 -63.03 -24.17
N PRO A 308 -15.05 -62.84 -23.25
CA PRO A 308 -14.93 -61.68 -22.29
C PRO A 308 -13.67 -61.85 -21.41
N LYS A 309 -12.87 -60.80 -21.36
CA LYS A 309 -11.72 -60.70 -20.44
C LYS A 309 -12.21 -60.91 -19.01
N LYS A 310 -11.76 -61.98 -18.34
CA LYS A 310 -11.89 -62.10 -16.87
C LYS A 310 -11.26 -60.89 -16.22
N LYS A 311 -12.05 -60.20 -15.36
CA LYS A 311 -11.57 -59.15 -14.44
C LYS A 311 -10.56 -59.70 -13.45
#